data_a1b2c51bd4198f6c3e5248299d9cb4bf
#
_entry.id   a1b2c51bd4198f6c3e5248299d9cb4bf
#
_cell.length_a   1.000
_cell.length_b   1.000
_cell.length_c   1.000
_cell.angle_alpha   90.00
_cell.angle_beta   90.00
_cell.angle_gamma   90.00
#
_symmetry.space_group_name_H-M   'P 1'
#
loop_
_entity.id
_entity.type
_entity.pdbx_description
1 polymer ?
#
loop_
_entity_poly.entity_id
_entity_poly.type
_entity_poly.pdbx_seq_one_letter_code
_entity_poly.pdbx_strand_id
1 'polypeptide(L)'
;GEDFEVMRYDWQSAETAFLDRQMDVYIGPTTVPSPSIQQFALVSKIRILGVPDDAWDKPSLQAALAPPGRTISEIPPKVYENQVNESAVKTVESWVGLGTHKWMDEETVYNITRTLWENIEELYGTAEWMKIINKDNIFRESNSPLHIGAYRYYKEAGFDVPEDQIPPEAK
;
A
#
# COMPACT_ATOMS: atom_id res chain seq x y z
N GLY A 1 -4.02 -22.60 13.85
CA GLY A 1 -3.62 -23.47 12.82
C GLY A 1 -4.35 -24.79 12.68
N GLU A 2 -5.27 -25.15 13.57
CA GLU A 2 -6.04 -26.40 13.44
C GLU A 2 -7.38 -26.19 12.71
N ASP A 3 -7.83 -24.95 12.58
CA ASP A 3 -9.16 -24.63 12.05
C ASP A 3 -9.19 -24.46 10.52
N PHE A 4 -8.02 -24.35 9.88
CA PHE A 4 -7.90 -24.18 8.43
C PHE A 4 -6.54 -24.65 7.90
N GLU A 5 -6.54 -25.09 6.64
CA GLU A 5 -5.33 -25.45 5.91
C GLU A 5 -4.74 -24.22 5.23
N VAL A 6 -3.43 -24.01 5.39
CA VAL A 6 -2.69 -22.89 4.76
C VAL A 6 -1.96 -23.40 3.53
N MET A 7 -2.41 -22.95 2.36
CA MET A 7 -1.71 -23.15 1.10
C MET A 7 -0.87 -21.92 0.77
N ARG A 8 0.37 -22.12 0.30
CA ARG A 8 1.30 -21.04 -0.04
C ARG A 8 1.59 -21.09 -1.53
N TYR A 9 1.26 -20.01 -2.21
CA TYR A 9 1.46 -19.83 -3.64
C TYR A 9 2.25 -18.56 -3.92
N ASP A 10 2.83 -18.47 -5.12
CA ASP A 10 3.14 -17.17 -5.71
C ASP A 10 1.82 -16.42 -6.07
N TRP A 11 1.93 -15.13 -6.38
CA TRP A 11 0.76 -14.29 -6.63
C TRP A 11 -0.18 -14.83 -7.71
N GLN A 12 0.37 -15.15 -8.87
CA GLN A 12 -0.42 -15.54 -10.03
C GLN A 12 -1.09 -16.90 -9.81
N SER A 13 -0.37 -17.82 -9.20
CA SER A 13 -0.91 -19.14 -8.83
C SER A 13 -2.00 -19.03 -7.78
N ALA A 14 -1.85 -18.13 -6.78
CA ALA A 14 -2.87 -17.91 -5.76
C ALA A 14 -4.16 -17.32 -6.36
N GLU A 15 -4.04 -16.34 -7.25
CA GLU A 15 -5.18 -15.75 -7.93
C GLU A 15 -5.93 -16.77 -8.79
N THR A 16 -5.19 -17.59 -9.54
CA THR A 16 -5.76 -18.68 -10.35
C THR A 16 -6.48 -19.70 -9.48
N ALA A 17 -5.83 -20.17 -8.40
CA ALA A 17 -6.43 -21.15 -7.49
C ALA A 17 -7.71 -20.62 -6.81
N PHE A 18 -7.77 -19.33 -6.50
CA PHE A 18 -8.98 -18.71 -5.96
C PHE A 18 -10.11 -18.66 -7.02
N LEU A 19 -9.80 -18.25 -8.24
CA LEU A 19 -10.76 -18.24 -9.35
C LEU A 19 -11.28 -19.64 -9.66
N ASP A 20 -10.43 -20.65 -9.60
CA ASP A 20 -10.77 -22.06 -9.81
C ASP A 20 -11.45 -22.71 -8.59
N ARG A 21 -11.75 -21.94 -7.54
CA ARG A 21 -12.38 -22.38 -6.30
C ARG A 21 -11.63 -23.51 -5.58
N GLN A 22 -10.30 -23.48 -5.67
CA GLN A 22 -9.43 -24.41 -4.96
C GLN A 22 -9.12 -23.93 -3.55
N MET A 23 -9.51 -22.70 -3.19
CA MET A 23 -9.43 -22.13 -1.85
C MET A 23 -10.65 -21.29 -1.53
N ASP A 24 -11.03 -21.24 -0.26
CA ASP A 24 -12.17 -20.47 0.23
C ASP A 24 -11.80 -19.04 0.61
N VAL A 25 -10.53 -18.81 1.00
CA VAL A 25 -10.02 -17.52 1.45
C VAL A 25 -8.71 -17.20 0.75
N TYR A 26 -8.63 -16.04 0.13
CA TYR A 26 -7.42 -15.48 -0.43
C TYR A 26 -6.88 -14.39 0.50
N ILE A 27 -5.59 -14.45 0.82
CA ILE A 27 -4.89 -13.42 1.61
C ILE A 27 -3.67 -12.95 0.82
N GLY A 28 -3.65 -11.67 0.50
CA GLY A 28 -2.54 -11.05 -0.21
C GLY A 28 -2.52 -9.54 -0.01
N PRO A 29 -1.33 -8.91 0.03
CA PRO A 29 -1.23 -7.46 0.02
C PRO A 29 -1.62 -6.94 -1.37
N THR A 30 -2.44 -5.90 -1.40
CA THR A 30 -2.87 -5.28 -2.66
C THR A 30 -3.33 -3.84 -2.42
N THR A 31 -3.50 -3.09 -3.50
CA THR A 31 -4.10 -1.75 -3.46
C THR A 31 -5.62 -1.85 -3.45
N VAL A 32 -6.30 -0.78 -3.05
CA VAL A 32 -7.77 -0.69 -3.11
C VAL A 32 -8.16 0.55 -3.91
N PRO A 33 -8.91 0.41 -5.02
CA PRO A 33 -9.34 -0.84 -5.66
C PRO A 33 -8.20 -1.65 -6.31
N SER A 34 -8.34 -2.96 -6.29
CA SER A 34 -7.39 -3.91 -6.87
C SER A 34 -7.94 -4.53 -8.16
N PRO A 35 -7.17 -4.56 -9.26
CA PRO A 35 -7.58 -5.24 -10.48
C PRO A 35 -7.87 -6.73 -10.28
N SER A 36 -7.05 -7.43 -9.50
CA SER A 36 -7.25 -8.86 -9.21
C SER A 36 -8.54 -9.11 -8.43
N ILE A 37 -8.78 -8.32 -7.37
CA ILE A 37 -10.01 -8.45 -6.59
C ILE A 37 -11.24 -8.08 -7.44
N GLN A 38 -11.11 -7.12 -8.35
CA GLN A 38 -12.16 -6.80 -9.32
C GLN A 38 -12.51 -8.02 -10.19
N GLN A 39 -11.50 -8.75 -10.67
CA GLN A 39 -11.74 -9.98 -11.45
C GLN A 39 -12.47 -11.04 -10.63
N PHE A 40 -12.10 -11.24 -9.36
CA PHE A 40 -12.82 -12.15 -8.47
C PHE A 40 -14.28 -11.72 -8.31
N ALA A 41 -14.52 -10.44 -8.13
CA ALA A 41 -15.82 -9.87 -7.96
C ALA A 41 -16.71 -9.95 -9.21
N LEU A 42 -16.14 -9.95 -10.41
CA LEU A 42 -16.89 -10.12 -11.66
C LEU A 42 -17.50 -11.54 -11.80
N VAL A 43 -16.81 -12.56 -11.30
CA VAL A 43 -17.23 -13.97 -11.48
C VAL A 43 -17.93 -14.56 -10.26
N SER A 44 -17.83 -13.92 -9.11
CA SER A 44 -18.40 -14.43 -7.85
C SER A 44 -18.77 -13.31 -6.89
N LYS A 45 -19.70 -13.59 -5.99
CA LYS A 45 -19.89 -12.75 -4.81
C LYS A 45 -18.67 -12.89 -3.90
N ILE A 46 -18.10 -11.77 -3.49
CA ILE A 46 -16.95 -11.74 -2.59
C ILE A 46 -17.30 -11.03 -1.28
N ARG A 47 -16.68 -11.47 -0.21
CA ARG A 47 -16.69 -10.79 1.09
C ARG A 47 -15.27 -10.40 1.46
N ILE A 48 -15.04 -9.12 1.68
CA ILE A 48 -13.78 -8.64 2.25
C ILE A 48 -13.83 -8.98 3.75
N LEU A 49 -12.80 -9.67 4.23
CA LEU A 49 -12.64 -10.01 5.64
C LEU A 49 -11.80 -8.91 6.32
N GLY A 50 -12.34 -8.36 7.38
CA GLY A 50 -11.67 -7.36 8.19
C GLY A 50 -11.12 -7.94 9.49
N VAL A 51 -10.46 -7.08 10.23
CA VAL A 51 -10.05 -7.39 11.59
C VAL A 51 -11.23 -7.11 12.52
N PRO A 52 -11.70 -8.10 13.31
CA PRO A 52 -12.77 -7.88 14.29
C PRO A 52 -12.40 -6.81 15.32
N ASP A 53 -13.40 -6.05 15.78
CA ASP A 53 -13.15 -4.93 16.72
C ASP A 53 -12.49 -5.40 18.03
N ASP A 54 -12.78 -6.60 18.49
CA ASP A 54 -12.20 -7.20 19.71
C ASP A 54 -10.77 -7.76 19.50
N ALA A 55 -10.26 -7.72 18.28
CA ALA A 55 -8.92 -8.23 17.97
C ALA A 55 -7.84 -7.14 17.95
N TRP A 56 -8.22 -5.86 17.89
CA TRP A 56 -7.26 -4.77 17.73
C TRP A 56 -6.25 -4.68 18.87
N ASP A 57 -6.64 -4.99 20.10
CA ASP A 57 -5.77 -4.98 21.27
C ASP A 57 -4.95 -6.28 21.45
N LYS A 58 -5.11 -7.27 20.59
CA LYS A 58 -4.36 -8.52 20.69
C LYS A 58 -2.87 -8.29 20.37
N PRO A 59 -1.94 -8.91 21.13
CA PRO A 59 -0.50 -8.71 20.92
C PRO A 59 -0.02 -8.99 19.49
N SER A 60 -0.62 -9.97 18.81
CA SER A 60 -0.27 -10.31 17.44
C SER A 60 -0.60 -9.17 16.45
N LEU A 61 -1.71 -8.47 16.66
CA LEU A 61 -2.12 -7.38 15.80
C LEU A 61 -1.35 -6.10 16.13
N GLN A 62 -1.08 -5.84 17.41
CA GLN A 62 -0.20 -4.75 17.83
C GLN A 62 1.22 -4.93 17.25
N ALA A 63 1.74 -6.14 17.24
CA ALA A 63 3.01 -6.46 16.59
C ALA A 63 2.96 -6.26 15.06
N ALA A 64 1.80 -6.49 14.43
CA ALA A 64 1.62 -6.24 13.00
C ALA A 64 1.56 -4.75 12.67
N LEU A 65 1.08 -3.91 13.60
CA LEU A 65 1.00 -2.45 13.45
C LEU A 65 2.30 -1.72 13.87
N ALA A 66 3.16 -2.39 14.63
CA ALA A 66 4.37 -1.78 15.19
C ALA A 66 5.39 -1.27 14.14
N PRO A 67 5.59 -1.91 12.97
CA PRO A 67 6.46 -1.35 11.95
C PRO A 67 5.96 0.01 11.47
N PRO A 68 6.84 1.02 11.36
CA PRO A 68 6.49 2.33 10.81
C PRO A 68 5.85 2.22 9.42
N GLY A 69 4.97 3.16 9.09
CA GLY A 69 4.23 3.17 7.84
C GLY A 69 3.05 2.19 7.78
N ARG A 70 2.73 1.51 8.88
CA ARG A 70 1.52 0.71 9.00
C ARG A 70 0.48 1.44 9.82
N THR A 71 -0.73 1.50 9.30
CA THR A 71 -1.87 2.18 9.91
C THR A 71 -3.13 1.33 9.84
N ILE A 72 -4.13 1.74 10.59
CA ILE A 72 -5.48 1.17 10.44
C ILE A 72 -6.19 1.97 9.35
N SER A 73 -6.79 1.26 8.42
CA SER A 73 -7.56 1.83 7.32
C SER A 73 -8.90 1.11 7.15
N GLU A 74 -9.77 1.68 6.36
CA GLU A 74 -11.09 1.12 6.08
C GLU A 74 -11.30 0.93 4.58
N ILE A 75 -11.75 -0.27 4.20
CA ILE A 75 -12.19 -0.55 2.85
C ILE A 75 -13.70 -0.27 2.80
N PRO A 76 -14.17 0.70 2.00
CA PRO A 76 -15.59 1.02 1.91
C PRO A 76 -16.43 -0.16 1.38
N PRO A 77 -17.72 -0.22 1.69
CA PRO A 77 -18.61 -1.15 1.03
C PRO A 77 -18.77 -0.79 -0.44
N LYS A 78 -19.03 -1.79 -1.27
CA LYS A 78 -19.31 -1.62 -2.71
C LYS A 78 -18.17 -0.99 -3.53
N VAL A 79 -16.93 -1.15 -3.09
CA VAL A 79 -15.74 -0.81 -3.89
C VAL A 79 -15.66 -1.70 -5.11
N TYR A 80 -16.04 -2.98 -4.94
CA TYR A 80 -16.08 -3.96 -6.01
C TYR A 80 -17.53 -4.33 -6.36
N GLU A 81 -17.74 -4.67 -7.61
CA GLU A 81 -19.03 -5.21 -8.06
C GLU A 81 -19.50 -6.37 -7.21
N ASN A 82 -20.26 -7.01 -6.99
CA ASN A 82 -20.61 -8.21 -6.18
C ASN A 82 -19.96 -8.32 -4.78
N GLN A 83 -19.40 -7.23 -4.24
CA GLN A 83 -18.97 -7.19 -2.84
C GLN A 83 -20.20 -7.19 -1.93
N VAL A 84 -20.26 -8.16 -1.00
CA VAL A 84 -21.43 -8.35 -0.13
C VAL A 84 -21.34 -7.63 1.22
N ASN A 85 -20.25 -6.92 1.49
CA ASN A 85 -20.13 -6.11 2.70
C ASN A 85 -21.09 -4.92 2.64
N GLU A 86 -21.87 -4.72 3.69
CA GLU A 86 -22.83 -3.61 3.83
C GLU A 86 -22.24 -2.38 4.54
N SER A 87 -21.15 -2.60 5.28
CA SER A 87 -20.40 -1.57 6.00
C SER A 87 -18.92 -1.59 5.61
N ALA A 88 -18.21 -0.52 5.97
CA ALA A 88 -16.76 -0.46 5.82
C ALA A 88 -16.06 -1.56 6.64
N VAL A 89 -14.94 -2.02 6.14
CA VAL A 89 -14.16 -3.12 6.73
C VAL A 89 -12.82 -2.60 7.18
N LYS A 90 -12.55 -2.63 8.49
CA LYS A 90 -11.26 -2.23 9.05
C LYS A 90 -10.17 -3.25 8.73
N THR A 91 -9.02 -2.75 8.31
CA THR A 91 -7.86 -3.55 7.95
C THR A 91 -6.56 -2.85 8.32
N VAL A 92 -5.44 -3.57 8.20
CA VAL A 92 -4.10 -2.97 8.29
C VAL A 92 -3.68 -2.50 6.90
N GLU A 93 -3.25 -1.25 6.82
CA GLU A 93 -2.69 -0.63 5.62
C GLU A 93 -1.19 -0.41 5.78
N SER A 94 -0.46 -0.42 4.67
CA SER A 94 0.93 0.01 4.60
C SER A 94 1.15 0.87 3.36
N TRP A 95 2.15 1.76 3.44
CA TRP A 95 2.48 2.67 2.36
C TRP A 95 3.27 1.98 1.27
N VAL A 96 3.08 2.47 0.04
CA VAL A 96 3.90 2.14 -1.11
C VAL A 96 4.81 3.33 -1.41
N GLY A 97 6.09 3.06 -1.65
CA GLY A 97 7.08 4.08 -1.98
C GLY A 97 8.11 3.56 -2.97
N LEU A 98 8.82 4.47 -3.61
CA LEU A 98 9.99 4.14 -4.40
C LEU A 98 11.21 4.09 -3.48
N GLY A 99 11.85 2.93 -3.39
CA GLY A 99 13.08 2.73 -2.64
C GLY A 99 14.30 2.62 -3.54
N THR A 100 15.41 3.17 -3.08
CA THR A 100 16.73 2.97 -3.72
C THR A 100 17.81 2.79 -2.66
N HIS A 101 19.00 2.38 -3.07
CA HIS A 101 20.14 2.33 -2.16
C HIS A 101 20.81 3.72 -2.03
N LYS A 102 21.41 3.98 -0.87
CA LYS A 102 22.02 5.28 -0.55
C LYS A 102 23.17 5.69 -1.47
N TRP A 103 23.75 4.76 -2.21
CA TRP A 103 24.87 5.01 -3.14
C TRP A 103 24.42 5.28 -4.58
N MET A 104 23.10 5.36 -4.82
CA MET A 104 22.62 5.82 -6.12
C MET A 104 23.11 7.25 -6.36
N ASP A 105 23.41 7.55 -7.60
CA ASP A 105 23.81 8.91 -7.99
C ASP A 105 22.73 9.93 -7.64
N GLU A 106 23.16 11.05 -7.02
CA GLU A 106 22.24 12.08 -6.54
C GLU A 106 21.40 12.67 -7.66
N GLU A 107 22.03 12.99 -8.79
CA GLU A 107 21.32 13.59 -9.93
C GLU A 107 20.30 12.63 -10.54
N THR A 108 20.63 11.35 -10.57
CA THR A 108 19.71 10.30 -11.03
C THR A 108 18.47 10.25 -10.15
N VAL A 109 18.61 10.22 -8.82
CA VAL A 109 17.45 10.17 -7.91
C VAL A 109 16.69 11.48 -7.93
N TYR A 110 17.36 12.62 -8.01
CA TYR A 110 16.71 13.91 -8.21
C TYR A 110 15.82 13.91 -9.46
N ASN A 111 16.35 13.46 -10.59
CA ASN A 111 15.61 13.42 -11.85
C ASN A 111 14.44 12.43 -11.81
N ILE A 112 14.59 11.27 -11.16
CA ILE A 112 13.48 10.32 -10.96
C ILE A 112 12.37 10.97 -10.15
N THR A 113 12.72 11.60 -9.02
CA THR A 113 11.75 12.26 -8.13
C THR A 113 11.04 13.41 -8.86
N ARG A 114 11.80 14.24 -9.56
CA ARG A 114 11.26 15.34 -10.36
C ARG A 114 10.30 14.84 -11.43
N THR A 115 10.72 13.87 -12.22
CA THR A 115 9.90 13.32 -13.30
C THR A 115 8.59 12.72 -12.79
N LEU A 116 8.63 12.00 -11.65
CA LEU A 116 7.44 11.48 -11.00
C LEU A 116 6.44 12.60 -10.68
N TRP A 117 6.88 13.65 -10.01
CA TRP A 117 6.00 14.72 -9.55
C TRP A 117 5.56 15.67 -10.66
N GLU A 118 6.38 15.90 -11.66
CA GLU A 118 6.01 16.69 -12.83
C GLU A 118 4.96 16.00 -13.72
N ASN A 119 4.88 14.66 -13.66
CA ASN A 119 3.96 13.88 -14.47
C ASN A 119 2.92 13.08 -13.63
N ILE A 120 2.72 13.45 -12.38
CA ILE A 120 1.86 12.70 -11.46
C ILE A 120 0.43 12.56 -11.96
N GLU A 121 -0.10 13.57 -12.65
CA GLU A 121 -1.45 13.56 -13.21
C GLU A 121 -1.62 12.48 -14.30
N GLU A 122 -0.58 12.19 -15.06
CA GLU A 122 -0.61 11.10 -16.05
C GLU A 122 -0.72 9.75 -15.37
N LEU A 123 -0.04 9.58 -14.23
CA LEU A 123 -0.10 8.35 -13.45
C LEU A 123 -1.51 8.10 -12.88
N TYR A 124 -2.23 9.15 -12.49
CA TYR A 124 -3.60 9.02 -12.01
C TYR A 124 -4.55 8.41 -13.05
N GLY A 125 -4.24 8.60 -14.34
CA GLY A 125 -4.97 7.98 -15.43
C GLY A 125 -4.71 6.48 -15.64
N THR A 126 -3.63 5.95 -15.06
CA THR A 126 -3.24 4.54 -15.25
C THR A 126 -3.94 3.60 -14.27
N ALA A 127 -4.18 4.04 -13.04
CA ALA A 127 -4.89 3.26 -12.03
C ALA A 127 -5.50 4.16 -10.95
N GLU A 128 -6.74 3.88 -10.57
CA GLU A 128 -7.50 4.68 -9.60
C GLU A 128 -6.78 4.82 -8.25
N TRP A 129 -6.11 3.77 -7.77
CA TRP A 129 -5.39 3.80 -6.51
C TRP A 129 -4.19 4.77 -6.51
N MET A 130 -3.65 5.14 -7.67
CA MET A 130 -2.52 6.08 -7.74
C MET A 130 -2.88 7.49 -7.28
N LYS A 131 -4.16 7.85 -7.23
CA LYS A 131 -4.63 9.13 -6.70
C LYS A 131 -4.33 9.33 -5.21
N ILE A 132 -4.01 8.26 -4.47
CA ILE A 132 -3.53 8.37 -3.09
C ILE A 132 -2.11 8.93 -3.01
N ILE A 133 -1.33 8.87 -4.09
CA ILE A 133 0.01 9.45 -4.18
C ILE A 133 -0.16 10.93 -4.51
N ASN A 134 -0.17 11.78 -3.51
CA ASN A 134 -0.37 13.21 -3.66
C ASN A 134 0.48 14.01 -2.66
N LYS A 135 0.49 15.32 -2.80
CA LYS A 135 1.36 16.21 -2.02
C LYS A 135 1.07 16.20 -0.52
N ASP A 136 -0.15 15.83 -0.11
CA ASP A 136 -0.56 15.85 1.30
C ASP A 136 -0.05 14.64 2.08
N ASN A 137 0.42 13.61 1.38
CA ASN A 137 0.82 12.34 2.00
C ASN A 137 2.21 11.82 1.62
N ILE A 138 3.03 12.63 0.93
CA ILE A 138 4.37 12.21 0.48
C ILE A 138 5.36 11.93 1.62
N PHE A 139 5.18 12.59 2.77
CA PHE A 139 6.05 12.43 3.94
C PHE A 139 5.40 11.59 5.04
N ARG A 140 4.49 10.70 4.67
CA ARG A 140 3.98 9.75 5.65
C ARG A 140 5.12 8.88 6.17
N GLU A 141 4.96 8.40 7.39
CA GLU A 141 5.98 7.64 8.11
C GLU A 141 6.67 6.61 7.22
N SER A 142 7.92 6.86 6.90
CA SER A 142 8.81 5.93 6.22
C SER A 142 9.83 5.40 7.22
N ASN A 143 10.34 4.20 7.00
CA ASN A 143 11.34 3.59 7.87
C ASN A 143 12.75 4.12 7.64
N SER A 144 12.94 5.04 6.70
CA SER A 144 14.25 5.52 6.31
C SER A 144 14.21 6.97 5.87
N PRO A 145 15.33 7.71 6.06
CA PRO A 145 15.50 9.01 5.48
C PRO A 145 15.36 8.99 3.96
N LEU A 146 15.04 10.13 3.39
CA LEU A 146 15.07 10.32 1.95
C LEU A 146 16.49 10.13 1.41
N HIS A 147 16.58 9.72 0.17
CA HIS A 147 17.84 9.82 -0.56
C HIS A 147 18.18 11.30 -0.81
N ILE A 148 19.46 11.67 -0.78
CA ILE A 148 19.89 13.08 -0.91
C ILE A 148 19.33 13.76 -2.17
N GLY A 149 19.25 13.06 -3.30
CA GLY A 149 18.66 13.59 -4.53
C GLY A 149 17.16 13.85 -4.41
N ALA A 150 16.40 12.99 -3.74
CA ALA A 150 14.98 13.21 -3.49
C ALA A 150 14.78 14.39 -2.51
N TYR A 151 15.58 14.44 -1.45
CA TYR A 151 15.56 15.55 -0.50
C TYR A 151 15.79 16.89 -1.19
N ARG A 152 16.81 16.98 -2.06
CA ARG A 152 17.12 18.20 -2.84
C ARG A 152 15.91 18.65 -3.66
N TYR A 153 15.28 17.72 -4.39
CA TYR A 153 14.08 18.04 -5.17
C TYR A 153 12.96 18.59 -4.29
N TYR A 154 12.64 17.92 -3.18
CA TYR A 154 11.55 18.37 -2.30
C TYR A 154 11.84 19.76 -1.70
N LYS A 155 13.06 20.04 -1.32
CA LYS A 155 13.46 21.37 -0.82
C LYS A 155 13.34 22.45 -1.90
N GLU A 156 13.81 22.19 -3.11
CA GLU A 156 13.71 23.13 -4.25
C GLU A 156 12.24 23.34 -4.66
N ALA A 157 11.40 22.33 -4.56
CA ALA A 157 9.97 22.41 -4.81
C ALA A 157 9.17 23.06 -3.67
N GLY A 158 9.84 23.47 -2.58
CA GLY A 158 9.22 24.20 -1.48
C GLY A 158 8.51 23.35 -0.43
N PHE A 159 8.81 22.05 -0.39
CA PHE A 159 8.23 21.18 0.62
C PHE A 159 8.93 21.31 1.97
N ASP A 160 8.15 21.23 3.04
CA ASP A 160 8.67 21.11 4.41
C ASP A 160 8.93 19.63 4.72
N VAL A 161 10.21 19.22 4.62
CA VAL A 161 10.62 17.84 4.84
C VAL A 161 10.75 17.59 6.34
N PRO A 162 10.06 16.58 6.90
CA PRO A 162 10.14 16.20 8.30
C PRO A 162 11.59 15.87 8.72
N GLU A 163 11.94 16.21 9.96
CA GLU A 163 13.33 16.10 10.46
C GLU A 163 13.87 14.67 10.42
N ASP A 164 13.02 13.69 10.70
CA ASP A 164 13.33 12.25 10.68
C ASP A 164 13.59 11.73 9.26
N GLN A 165 13.10 12.44 8.23
CA GLN A 165 13.30 12.08 6.82
C GLN A 165 14.45 12.84 6.15
N ILE A 166 15.08 13.80 6.84
CA ILE A 166 16.26 14.48 6.33
C ILE A 166 17.44 13.49 6.27
N PRO A 167 18.08 13.30 5.11
CA PRO A 167 19.21 12.38 5.00
C PRO A 167 20.40 12.84 5.86
N PRO A 168 21.18 11.91 6.42
CA PRO A 168 22.35 12.25 7.24
C PRO A 168 23.34 13.16 6.54
N GLU A 169 23.47 13.05 5.22
CA GLU A 169 24.37 13.84 4.37
C GLU A 169 23.94 15.31 4.26
N ALA A 170 22.71 15.66 4.62
CA ALA A 170 22.15 17.02 4.60
C ALA A 170 22.04 17.66 5.99
N LYS A 171 22.43 16.93 7.05
CA LYS A 171 22.54 17.40 8.44
C LYS A 171 23.94 17.87 8.73
#